data_a6cf04d3a601e3bbe709a9a8aea0d656
#
_entry.id   a6cf04d3a601e3bbe709a9a8aea0d656
#
_cell.length_a   1.000
_cell.length_b   1.000
_cell.length_c   1.000
_cell.angle_alpha   90.00
_cell.angle_beta   90.00
_cell.angle_gamma   90.00
#
_symmetry.space_group_name_H-M   'P 1'
#
loop_
_entity.id
_entity.type
_entity.pdbx_description
1 polymer ?
#
loop_
_entity_poly.entity_id
_entity_poly.type
_entity_poly.pdbx_seq_one_letter_code
_entity_poly.pdbx_strand_id
1 'polypeptide(L)'
;MKTSNSTKELIQQYFDAINQKADWQSLISDDIDFTGPGQITHTKNEYVKATESFLQLVKSIKINEFIVEDNKACITVEYNLQSLSGNTTTCEVAEVLMIKDDKISSSCIFFDTAAFRSFIAMG
;
A
#
# COMPACT_ATOMS: atom_id res chain seq x y z
N MET A 1 -22.90 7.27 6.65
CA MET A 1 -22.64 6.04 5.92
C MET A 1 -21.71 6.29 4.76
N LYS A 2 -20.69 5.45 4.59
CA LYS A 2 -19.74 5.62 3.50
C LYS A 2 -20.30 5.09 2.20
N THR A 3 -20.12 5.85 1.13
CA THR A 3 -20.47 5.41 -0.22
C THR A 3 -19.23 4.89 -0.93
N SER A 4 -19.43 4.16 -2.03
CA SER A 4 -18.31 3.72 -2.87
C SER A 4 -17.46 4.89 -3.36
N ASN A 5 -18.08 6.03 -3.68
CA ASN A 5 -17.34 7.22 -4.11
C ASN A 5 -16.44 7.76 -3.00
N SER A 6 -16.94 7.83 -1.76
CA SER A 6 -16.13 8.28 -0.62
C SER A 6 -14.95 7.36 -0.36
N THR A 7 -15.17 6.05 -0.48
CA THR A 7 -14.12 5.04 -0.33
C THR A 7 -13.05 5.24 -1.39
N LYS A 8 -13.47 5.38 -2.65
CA LYS A 8 -12.54 5.57 -3.76
C LYS A 8 -11.71 6.84 -3.58
N GLU A 9 -12.36 7.94 -3.21
CA GLU A 9 -11.69 9.22 -3.01
C GLU A 9 -10.61 9.13 -1.91
N LEU A 10 -10.93 8.48 -0.80
CA LEU A 10 -9.98 8.36 0.31
C LEU A 10 -8.77 7.52 -0.08
N ILE A 11 -9.01 6.40 -0.77
CA ILE A 11 -7.92 5.52 -1.21
C ILE A 11 -7.07 6.21 -2.28
N GLN A 12 -7.69 6.93 -3.21
CA GLN A 12 -6.96 7.70 -4.21
C GLN A 12 -6.09 8.76 -3.53
N GLN A 13 -6.63 9.44 -2.54
CA GLN A 13 -5.90 10.43 -1.76
C GLN A 13 -4.68 9.80 -1.06
N TYR A 14 -4.84 8.60 -0.53
CA TYR A 14 -3.76 7.87 0.11
C TYR A 14 -2.60 7.59 -0.86
N PHE A 15 -2.90 7.06 -2.05
CA PHE A 15 -1.86 6.76 -3.03
C PHE A 15 -1.26 8.02 -3.64
N ASP A 16 -2.06 9.07 -3.83
CA ASP A 16 -1.54 10.35 -4.30
C ASP A 16 -0.56 10.94 -3.29
N ALA A 17 -0.88 10.85 -2.00
CA ALA A 17 0.01 11.34 -0.94
C ALA A 17 1.33 10.57 -0.94
N ILE A 18 1.28 9.26 -1.08
CA ILE A 18 2.50 8.44 -1.16
C ILE A 18 3.34 8.86 -2.37
N ASN A 19 2.72 9.03 -3.53
CA ASN A 19 3.42 9.40 -4.76
C ASN A 19 4.08 10.78 -4.66
N GLN A 20 3.43 11.70 -3.96
CA GLN A 20 3.91 13.08 -3.78
C GLN A 20 4.82 13.23 -2.56
N LYS A 21 5.06 12.15 -1.83
CA LYS A 21 5.81 12.15 -0.56
C LYS A 21 5.20 13.11 0.46
N ALA A 22 3.86 13.20 0.44
CA ALA A 22 3.09 13.99 1.37
C ALA A 22 2.61 13.12 2.54
N ASP A 23 1.76 13.67 3.41
CA ASP A 23 1.25 12.96 4.58
C ASP A 23 0.18 11.94 4.20
N TRP A 24 0.58 10.67 4.09
CA TRP A 24 -0.33 9.55 3.91
C TRP A 24 -0.71 8.91 5.25
N GLN A 25 0.07 9.18 6.29
CA GLN A 25 -0.06 8.50 7.59
C GLN A 25 -1.34 8.89 8.31
N SER A 26 -1.80 10.11 8.14
CA SER A 26 -3.04 10.58 8.78
C SER A 26 -4.29 9.85 8.29
N LEU A 27 -4.21 9.16 7.16
CA LEU A 27 -5.31 8.40 6.59
C LEU A 27 -5.39 6.97 7.13
N ILE A 28 -4.46 6.58 8.00
CA ILE A 28 -4.37 5.23 8.56
C ILE A 28 -4.99 5.19 9.95
N SER A 29 -5.83 4.19 10.18
CA SER A 29 -6.45 3.96 11.49
C SER A 29 -5.40 3.55 12.52
N ASP A 30 -5.59 3.97 13.78
CA ASP A 30 -4.67 3.61 14.87
C ASP A 30 -4.62 2.10 15.11
N ASP A 31 -5.70 1.40 14.82
CA ASP A 31 -5.81 -0.05 15.01
C ASP A 31 -5.84 -0.81 13.69
N ILE A 32 -5.14 -0.31 12.68
CA ILE A 32 -5.12 -0.96 11.37
C ILE A 32 -4.64 -2.41 11.48
N ASP A 33 -5.37 -3.30 10.79
CA ASP A 33 -4.94 -4.68 10.59
C ASP A 33 -4.29 -4.80 9.22
N PHE A 34 -3.03 -5.19 9.20
CA PHE A 34 -2.31 -5.38 7.95
C PHE A 34 -1.82 -6.82 7.85
N THR A 35 -2.06 -7.43 6.69
CA THR A 35 -1.57 -8.78 6.38
C THR A 35 -0.89 -8.75 5.02
N GLY A 36 0.32 -9.27 4.98
CA GLY A 36 1.05 -9.46 3.74
C GLY A 36 1.82 -10.78 3.81
N PRO A 37 2.50 -11.18 2.74
CA PRO A 37 3.28 -12.42 2.77
C PRO A 37 4.36 -12.37 3.86
N GLY A 38 4.21 -13.23 4.87
CA GLY A 38 5.17 -13.34 5.96
C GLY A 38 5.13 -12.18 6.96
N GLN A 39 4.09 -11.35 6.92
CA GLN A 39 4.02 -10.18 7.80
C GLN A 39 2.59 -9.88 8.23
N ILE A 40 2.40 -9.68 9.53
CA ILE A 40 1.12 -9.30 10.12
C ILE A 40 1.40 -8.19 11.13
N THR A 41 0.66 -7.08 11.04
CA THR A 41 0.75 -6.00 12.03
C THR A 41 -0.66 -5.60 12.47
N HIS A 42 -0.78 -5.09 13.71
CA HIS A 42 -2.06 -4.73 14.29
C HIS A 42 -2.11 -3.31 14.82
N THR A 43 -1.03 -2.53 14.65
CA THR A 43 -0.98 -1.14 15.11
C THR A 43 -0.53 -0.24 13.98
N LYS A 44 -0.93 1.02 14.07
CA LYS A 44 -0.50 2.03 13.11
C LYS A 44 1.01 2.18 13.09
N ASN A 45 1.67 2.18 14.25
CA ASN A 45 3.13 2.31 14.31
C ASN A 45 3.84 1.20 13.56
N GLU A 46 3.41 -0.05 13.75
CA GLU A 46 4.00 -1.18 13.04
C GLU A 46 3.79 -1.07 11.52
N TYR A 47 2.56 -0.71 11.13
CA TYR A 47 2.22 -0.56 9.71
C TYR A 47 3.04 0.56 9.07
N VAL A 48 3.14 1.71 9.73
CA VAL A 48 3.89 2.87 9.22
C VAL A 48 5.36 2.51 9.03
N LYS A 49 5.98 1.86 10.02
CA LYS A 49 7.39 1.46 9.92
C LYS A 49 7.63 0.51 8.75
N ALA A 50 6.78 -0.50 8.61
CA ALA A 50 6.91 -1.46 7.51
C ALA A 50 6.74 -0.77 6.15
N THR A 51 5.75 0.11 6.05
CA THR A 51 5.47 0.83 4.82
C THR A 51 6.62 1.79 4.48
N GLU A 52 7.12 2.52 5.45
CA GLU A 52 8.24 3.46 5.23
C GLU A 52 9.49 2.75 4.72
N SER A 53 9.79 1.57 5.27
CA SER A 53 10.92 0.77 4.79
C SER A 53 10.77 0.40 3.31
N PHE A 54 9.56 -0.01 2.92
CA PHE A 54 9.27 -0.34 1.52
C PHE A 54 9.35 0.91 0.63
N LEU A 55 8.80 2.02 1.10
CA LEU A 55 8.74 3.26 0.30
C LEU A 55 10.11 3.85 -0.01
N GLN A 56 11.14 3.49 0.76
CA GLN A 56 12.52 3.91 0.44
C GLN A 56 12.98 3.37 -0.91
N LEU A 57 12.40 2.25 -1.35
CA LEU A 57 12.74 1.63 -2.63
C LEU A 57 11.85 2.15 -3.76
N VAL A 58 10.72 2.79 -3.44
CA VAL A 58 9.73 3.16 -4.44
C VAL A 58 10.09 4.45 -5.14
N LYS A 59 10.13 4.41 -6.48
CA LYS A 59 10.35 5.58 -7.32
C LYS A 59 9.05 6.19 -7.81
N SER A 60 8.09 5.35 -8.15
CA SER A 60 6.78 5.79 -8.59
C SER A 60 5.75 4.68 -8.40
N ILE A 61 4.48 5.08 -8.41
CA ILE A 61 3.35 4.19 -8.20
C ILE A 61 2.35 4.43 -9.32
N LYS A 62 1.81 3.34 -9.86
CA LYS A 62 0.75 3.42 -10.85
C LYS A 62 -0.37 2.47 -10.46
N ILE A 63 -1.59 2.99 -10.33
CA ILE A 63 -2.77 2.16 -10.07
C ILE A 63 -3.29 1.66 -11.41
N ASN A 64 -3.38 0.33 -11.57
CA ASN A 64 -3.88 -0.27 -12.80
C ASN A 64 -5.37 -0.55 -12.73
N GLU A 65 -5.84 -1.17 -11.63
CA GLU A 65 -7.25 -1.47 -11.46
C GLU A 65 -7.73 -0.95 -10.12
N PHE A 66 -8.98 -0.52 -10.09
CA PHE A 66 -9.55 0.10 -8.90
C PHE A 66 -11.02 -0.31 -8.80
N ILE A 67 -11.28 -1.33 -7.99
CA ILE A 67 -12.63 -1.88 -7.81
C ILE A 67 -13.09 -1.55 -6.40
N VAL A 68 -14.24 -0.90 -6.29
CA VAL A 68 -14.77 -0.45 -5.01
C VAL A 68 -16.19 -0.94 -4.83
N GLU A 69 -16.49 -1.45 -3.65
CA GLU A 69 -17.85 -1.78 -3.24
C GLU A 69 -18.03 -1.32 -1.80
N ASP A 70 -18.91 -0.34 -1.58
CA ASP A 70 -19.18 0.26 -0.28
C ASP A 70 -17.89 0.77 0.38
N ASN A 71 -17.49 0.18 1.52
CA ASN A 71 -16.28 0.58 2.25
C ASN A 71 -15.08 -0.30 1.97
N LYS A 72 -15.14 -1.14 0.93
CA LYS A 72 -14.07 -2.05 0.55
C LYS A 72 -13.56 -1.74 -0.84
N ALA A 73 -12.29 -1.97 -1.07
CA ALA A 73 -11.70 -1.82 -2.39
C ALA A 73 -10.66 -2.91 -2.63
N CYS A 74 -10.56 -3.29 -3.91
CA CYS A 74 -9.46 -4.13 -4.37
C CYS A 74 -8.77 -3.37 -5.49
N ILE A 75 -7.48 -3.14 -5.35
CA ILE A 75 -6.70 -2.40 -6.33
C ILE A 75 -5.47 -3.19 -6.73
N THR A 76 -5.04 -3.02 -7.97
CA THR A 76 -3.75 -3.51 -8.41
C THR A 76 -2.85 -2.31 -8.65
N VAL A 77 -1.65 -2.37 -8.10
CA VAL A 77 -0.71 -1.25 -8.08
C VAL A 77 0.63 -1.72 -8.58
N GLU A 78 1.22 -0.97 -9.51
CA GLU A 78 2.59 -1.18 -9.92
C GLU A 78 3.49 -0.24 -9.13
N TYR A 79 4.43 -0.84 -8.40
CA TYR A 79 5.49 -0.09 -7.71
C TYR A 79 6.77 -0.21 -8.52
N ASN A 80 7.27 0.92 -8.99
CA ASN A 80 8.58 0.96 -9.63
C ASN A 80 9.63 1.13 -8.54
N LEU A 81 10.51 0.15 -8.41
CA LEU A 81 11.47 0.07 -7.33
C LEU A 81 12.88 0.28 -7.83
N GLN A 82 13.70 0.90 -6.98
CA GLN A 82 15.13 1.02 -7.23
C GLN A 82 15.89 0.74 -5.93
N SER A 83 16.87 -0.16 -6.00
CA SER A 83 17.72 -0.48 -4.86
C SER A 83 18.78 0.60 -4.66
N LEU A 84 19.48 0.54 -3.53
CA LEU A 84 20.59 1.47 -3.24
C LEU A 84 21.71 1.36 -4.26
N SER A 85 21.93 0.19 -4.84
CA SER A 85 22.95 -0.02 -5.86
C SER A 85 22.50 0.38 -7.28
N GLY A 86 21.25 0.81 -7.43
CA GLY A 86 20.71 1.30 -8.70
C GLY A 86 19.97 0.26 -9.53
N ASN A 87 19.83 -0.97 -9.04
CA ASN A 87 19.02 -1.98 -9.72
C ASN A 87 17.53 -1.59 -9.66
N THR A 88 16.82 -1.84 -10.77
CA THR A 88 15.40 -1.46 -10.87
C THR A 88 14.53 -2.68 -11.15
N THR A 89 13.29 -2.63 -10.70
CA THR A 89 12.29 -3.64 -11.03
C THR A 89 10.90 -3.03 -10.86
N THR A 90 9.89 -3.72 -11.38
CA THR A 90 8.49 -3.38 -11.15
C THR A 90 7.86 -4.48 -10.32
N CYS A 91 7.23 -4.10 -9.22
CA CYS A 91 6.53 -5.04 -8.34
C CYS A 91 5.03 -4.74 -8.44
N GLU A 92 4.25 -5.71 -8.92
CA GLU A 92 2.81 -5.58 -8.97
C GLU A 92 2.21 -6.18 -7.72
N VAL A 93 1.34 -5.41 -7.07
CA VAL A 93 0.72 -5.79 -5.80
C VAL A 93 -0.79 -5.68 -5.92
N ALA A 94 -1.51 -6.73 -5.49
CA ALA A 94 -2.95 -6.64 -5.30
C ALA A 94 -3.21 -6.28 -3.84
N GLU A 95 -3.99 -5.24 -3.60
CA GLU A 95 -4.29 -4.75 -2.26
C GLU A 95 -5.78 -4.74 -2.01
N VAL A 96 -6.20 -5.36 -0.92
CA VAL A 96 -7.59 -5.35 -0.47
C VAL A 96 -7.67 -4.44 0.74
N LEU A 97 -8.41 -3.35 0.62
CA LEU A 97 -8.48 -2.30 1.63
C LEU A 97 -9.89 -2.17 2.18
N MET A 98 -9.99 -1.80 3.45
CA MET A 98 -11.28 -1.52 4.09
C MET A 98 -11.18 -0.17 4.79
N ILE A 99 -12.25 0.63 4.64
CA ILE A 99 -12.34 1.96 5.24
C ILE A 99 -13.34 1.91 6.40
N LYS A 100 -12.95 2.54 7.50
CA LYS A 100 -13.82 2.71 8.66
C LYS A 100 -13.51 4.06 9.31
N ASP A 101 -14.55 4.83 9.61
CA ASP A 101 -14.40 6.15 10.24
C ASP A 101 -13.42 7.07 9.50
N ASP A 102 -13.55 7.10 8.17
CA ASP A 102 -12.75 7.93 7.27
C ASP A 102 -11.25 7.62 7.29
N LYS A 103 -10.90 6.38 7.67
CA LYS A 103 -9.51 5.93 7.69
C LYS A 103 -9.40 4.53 7.11
N ILE A 104 -8.20 4.19 6.63
CA ILE A 104 -7.91 2.82 6.18
C ILE A 104 -7.74 1.97 7.43
N SER A 105 -8.68 1.03 7.65
CA SER A 105 -8.71 0.20 8.85
C SER A 105 -8.14 -1.19 8.63
N SER A 106 -8.03 -1.63 7.38
CA SER A 106 -7.52 -2.96 7.06
C SER A 106 -6.87 -2.94 5.69
N SER A 107 -5.76 -3.65 5.56
CA SER A 107 -5.06 -3.82 4.30
C SER A 107 -4.53 -5.24 4.22
N CYS A 108 -4.77 -5.91 3.09
CA CYS A 108 -4.23 -7.23 2.83
C CYS A 108 -3.59 -7.19 1.46
N ILE A 109 -2.32 -7.56 1.35
CA ILE A 109 -1.59 -7.44 0.09
C ILE A 109 -1.08 -8.79 -0.39
N PHE A 110 -0.97 -8.91 -1.71
CA PHE A 110 -0.48 -10.13 -2.38
C PHE A 110 0.48 -9.72 -3.50
N PHE A 111 1.65 -10.33 -3.53
CA PHE A 111 2.62 -10.05 -4.59
C PHE A 111 3.56 -11.25 -4.78
N ASP A 112 4.36 -11.21 -5.84
CA ASP A 112 5.35 -12.26 -6.12
C ASP A 112 6.53 -12.11 -5.17
N THR A 113 6.54 -12.92 -4.10
CA THR A 113 7.56 -12.86 -3.08
C THR A 113 8.92 -13.36 -3.56
N ALA A 114 8.94 -14.31 -4.50
CA ALA A 114 10.19 -14.82 -5.04
C ALA A 114 10.92 -13.75 -5.84
N ALA A 115 10.19 -13.04 -6.70
CA ALA A 115 10.76 -11.94 -7.49
C ALA A 115 11.25 -10.80 -6.58
N PHE A 116 10.47 -10.46 -5.57
CA PHE A 116 10.84 -9.38 -4.64
C PHE A 116 12.09 -9.74 -3.85
N ARG A 117 12.16 -10.97 -3.33
CA ARG A 117 13.35 -11.43 -2.58
C ARG A 117 14.59 -11.43 -3.45
N SER A 118 14.48 -11.85 -4.71
CA SER A 118 15.59 -11.80 -5.65
C SER A 118 16.10 -10.38 -5.86
N PHE A 119 15.17 -9.44 -5.99
CA PHE A 119 15.51 -8.02 -6.14
C PHE A 119 16.25 -7.49 -4.92
N ILE A 120 15.75 -7.77 -3.71
CA ILE A 120 16.37 -7.33 -2.46
C ILE A 120 17.77 -7.93 -2.32
N ALA A 121 17.95 -9.20 -2.69
CA ALA A 121 19.25 -9.89 -2.59
C ALA A 121 20.31 -9.31 -3.53
N MET A 122 19.92 -8.65 -4.59
CA MET A 122 20.86 -7.98 -5.50
C MET A 122 21.47 -6.73 -4.88
N GLY A 123 20.88 -6.23 -3.80
CA GLY A 123 21.36 -5.04 -3.11
C GLY A 123 20.93 -3.77 -3.78
#